data_d90fe013005ef96244f88a7c8ed40e87
#
_entry.id   d90fe013005ef96244f88a7c8ed40e87
#
_cell.length_a   1.000
_cell.length_b   1.000
_cell.length_c   1.000
_cell.angle_alpha   90.00
_cell.angle_beta   90.00
_cell.angle_gamma   90.00
#
_symmetry.space_group_name_H-M   'P 1'
#
loop_
_entity.id
_entity.type
_entity.pdbx_description
1 polymer ?
#
loop_
_entity_poly.entity_id
_entity_poly.type
_entity_poly.pdbx_seq_one_letter_code
_entity_poly.pdbx_strand_id
1 'polypeptide(L)'
;DSAPDSIIARLGRRDANLTSDMFGFFVDPYYDRRSGFYFFLNAAGTMYDGVLYNDEWDDDSWDGVWEGKVKIDEHGWTAEMRIPYSQLRFQKKEQLVWGVNFFRDIARRNERNYLVFTPKNGSGFVSRFVDLLGIANIAPPRRIEALPYAISKAEYLQHAPNDPFNDGSKLTPGVGADFKIGLGNNLTLDATVNPDFGQVEVDPAVVNLSDVETFFQEKRPFFIEGANIFSFGQGGARSNWGFNWGNPSFFYSRRIGRTPQGSAPGADYVDSPLGTTILGAAKLTGKIANSWNF
;
A
#
# COMPACT_ATOMS: atom_id res chain seq x y z
N ASP A 1 9.73 -4.15 31.14
CA ASP A 1 8.30 -3.87 31.36
C ASP A 1 7.94 -3.99 32.83
N SER A 2 6.99 -3.17 33.31
CA SER A 2 6.51 -3.25 34.70
C SER A 2 5.57 -4.44 34.97
N ALA A 3 5.11 -5.11 33.94
CA ALA A 3 4.24 -6.29 34.00
C ALA A 3 4.46 -7.18 32.77
N PRO A 4 5.57 -7.91 32.72
CA PRO A 4 5.93 -8.76 31.59
C PRO A 4 4.86 -9.81 31.25
N ASP A 5 4.24 -10.39 32.27
CA ASP A 5 3.19 -11.40 32.14
C ASP A 5 1.88 -10.87 31.52
N SER A 6 1.76 -9.56 31.36
CA SER A 6 0.58 -8.90 30.82
C SER A 6 0.79 -8.32 29.41
N ILE A 7 1.84 -8.74 28.74
CA ILE A 7 2.12 -8.34 27.36
C ILE A 7 1.08 -8.99 26.46
N ILE A 8 0.41 -8.17 25.63
CA ILE A 8 -0.56 -8.64 24.65
C ILE A 8 0.18 -8.85 23.33
N ALA A 9 0.41 -10.11 22.97
CA ALA A 9 1.11 -10.52 21.75
C ALA A 9 0.16 -11.30 20.83
N ARG A 10 -0.34 -10.66 19.79
CA ARG A 10 -1.26 -11.27 18.80
C ARG A 10 -0.59 -11.34 17.46
N LEU A 11 -0.44 -12.56 16.94
CA LEU A 11 0.10 -12.80 15.60
C LEU A 11 -0.99 -12.57 14.55
N GLY A 12 -0.65 -11.88 13.47
CA GLY A 12 -1.52 -11.64 12.33
C GLY A 12 -0.73 -11.55 11.04
N ARG A 13 -1.45 -11.27 9.96
CA ARG A 13 -0.82 -10.89 8.69
C ARG A 13 -0.17 -9.52 8.84
N ARG A 14 0.77 -9.19 7.95
CA ARG A 14 1.31 -7.84 7.83
C ARG A 14 0.16 -6.83 7.73
N ASP A 15 0.32 -5.69 8.37
CA ASP A 15 -0.63 -4.56 8.43
C ASP A 15 -2.03 -4.89 8.97
N ALA A 16 -2.17 -6.07 9.62
CA ALA A 16 -3.44 -6.42 10.24
C ALA A 16 -3.72 -5.52 11.46
N ASN A 17 -4.90 -4.93 11.51
CA ASN A 17 -5.32 -4.13 12.66
C ASN A 17 -5.57 -5.02 13.89
N LEU A 18 -4.55 -5.16 14.73
CA LEU A 18 -4.56 -6.02 15.92
C LEU A 18 -4.35 -5.19 17.19
N THR A 19 -5.15 -5.48 18.21
CA THR A 19 -4.87 -4.98 19.57
C THR A 19 -3.72 -5.80 20.17
N SER A 20 -2.51 -5.25 20.16
CA SER A 20 -1.28 -5.89 20.63
C SER A 20 -0.30 -4.83 21.13
N ASP A 21 0.60 -5.21 22.05
CA ASP A 21 1.72 -4.34 22.39
C ASP A 21 2.58 -4.15 21.13
N MET A 22 2.95 -2.90 20.85
CA MET A 22 3.64 -2.52 19.61
C MET A 22 4.75 -1.51 19.90
N PHE A 23 5.81 -1.61 19.14
CA PHE A 23 6.90 -0.63 19.11
C PHE A 23 7.27 -0.33 17.67
N GLY A 24 7.63 0.91 17.41
CA GLY A 24 8.09 1.26 16.10
C GLY A 24 8.75 2.63 16.03
N PHE A 25 9.22 2.94 14.83
CA PHE A 25 9.79 4.23 14.57
C PHE A 25 9.32 4.78 13.23
N PHE A 26 9.35 6.09 13.19
CA PHE A 26 9.09 6.88 12.00
C PHE A 26 10.38 7.54 11.56
N VAL A 27 10.58 7.68 10.27
CA VAL A 27 11.77 8.32 9.71
C VAL A 27 11.43 9.20 8.51
N ASP A 28 11.93 10.43 8.53
CA ASP A 28 11.97 11.35 7.38
C ASP A 28 13.42 11.42 6.86
N PRO A 29 13.81 10.53 5.94
CA PRO A 29 15.17 10.50 5.43
C PRO A 29 15.41 11.55 4.34
N TYR A 30 14.36 12.14 3.79
CA TYR A 30 14.43 13.26 2.87
C TYR A 30 14.68 14.59 3.59
N TYR A 31 14.32 14.62 4.87
CA TYR A 31 14.35 15.80 5.73
C TYR A 31 13.54 16.96 5.15
N ASP A 32 12.36 16.63 4.58
CA ASP A 32 11.43 17.60 4.04
C ASP A 32 10.37 18.05 5.06
N ARG A 33 10.34 17.39 6.23
CA ARG A 33 9.42 17.68 7.34
C ARG A 33 7.96 17.53 6.98
N ARG A 34 7.64 16.72 5.95
CA ARG A 34 6.29 16.51 5.43
C ARG A 34 6.01 15.09 5.03
N SER A 35 7.05 14.31 4.74
CA SER A 35 6.92 12.93 4.32
C SER A 35 7.92 12.03 5.02
N GLY A 36 7.64 10.73 5.06
CA GLY A 36 8.52 9.78 5.71
C GLY A 36 8.05 8.35 5.52
N PHE A 37 8.63 7.47 6.31
CA PHE A 37 8.28 6.06 6.39
C PHE A 37 8.05 5.70 7.85
N TYR A 38 7.27 4.64 8.08
CA TYR A 38 7.16 4.02 9.38
C TYR A 38 7.37 2.52 9.31
N PHE A 39 7.87 1.96 10.41
CA PHE A 39 8.15 0.53 10.57
C PHE A 39 7.82 0.14 11.99
N PHE A 40 6.89 -0.80 12.17
CA PHE A 40 6.45 -1.24 13.47
C PHE A 40 6.48 -2.75 13.60
N LEU A 41 6.71 -3.22 14.81
CA LEU A 41 6.58 -4.61 15.21
C LEU A 41 5.66 -4.70 16.43
N ASN A 42 4.73 -5.63 16.42
CA ASN A 42 4.05 -5.98 17.65
C ASN A 42 4.84 -7.06 18.42
N ALA A 43 4.45 -7.31 19.65
CA ALA A 43 5.13 -8.25 20.54
C ALA A 43 5.08 -9.72 20.05
N ALA A 44 4.24 -10.06 19.06
CA ALA A 44 4.20 -11.37 18.41
C ALA A 44 5.01 -11.43 17.12
N GLY A 45 5.60 -10.31 16.66
CA GLY A 45 6.38 -10.23 15.43
C GLY A 45 5.58 -9.89 14.18
N THR A 46 4.32 -9.49 14.29
CA THR A 46 3.58 -8.94 13.15
C THR A 46 4.21 -7.61 12.74
N MET A 47 4.48 -7.47 11.46
CA MET A 47 5.12 -6.31 10.86
C MET A 47 4.06 -5.35 10.31
N TYR A 48 4.37 -4.05 10.42
CA TYR A 48 3.55 -2.97 9.88
C TYR A 48 4.49 -1.93 9.28
N ASP A 49 4.17 -1.42 8.13
CA ASP A 49 4.92 -0.36 7.49
C ASP A 49 4.05 0.47 6.54
N GLY A 50 4.60 1.58 6.12
CA GLY A 50 3.93 2.48 5.22
C GLY A 50 4.68 3.79 5.04
N VAL A 51 4.04 4.71 4.33
CA VAL A 51 4.58 6.03 4.06
C VAL A 51 3.75 7.12 4.73
N LEU A 52 4.44 8.18 5.13
CA LEU A 52 3.84 9.41 5.64
C LEU A 52 3.85 10.47 4.54
N TYR A 53 2.79 11.27 4.47
CA TYR A 53 2.67 12.37 3.51
C TYR A 53 1.82 13.50 4.06
N ASN A 54 1.93 14.68 3.49
CA ASN A 54 1.22 15.89 3.94
C ASN A 54 1.36 16.19 5.43
N ASP A 55 2.49 15.82 6.04
CA ASP A 55 2.84 16.01 7.44
C ASP A 55 2.08 15.10 8.43
N GLU A 56 0.78 14.87 8.25
CA GLU A 56 -0.07 14.20 9.25
C GLU A 56 -0.74 12.90 8.74
N TRP A 57 -0.64 12.61 7.44
CA TRP A 57 -1.34 11.50 6.82
C TRP A 57 -0.40 10.33 6.57
N ASP A 58 -0.98 9.14 6.53
CA ASP A 58 -0.27 7.90 6.26
C ASP A 58 -0.97 7.05 5.18
N ASP A 59 -0.21 6.15 4.58
CA ASP A 59 -0.66 5.18 3.59
C ASP A 59 0.05 3.85 3.88
N ASP A 60 -0.70 2.88 4.38
CA ASP A 60 -0.28 1.54 4.74
C ASP A 60 -0.25 0.56 3.56
N SER A 61 -0.57 1.04 2.36
CA SER A 61 -0.51 0.22 1.15
C SER A 61 0.91 0.02 0.61
N TRP A 62 1.89 0.74 1.17
CA TRP A 62 3.29 0.58 0.80
C TRP A 62 3.97 -0.52 1.62
N ASP A 63 4.44 -1.55 0.95
CA ASP A 63 5.18 -2.65 1.53
C ASP A 63 6.68 -2.51 1.28
N GLY A 64 7.47 -2.39 2.34
CA GLY A 64 8.93 -2.41 2.28
C GLY A 64 9.49 -3.82 2.46
N VAL A 65 10.68 -4.07 1.92
CA VAL A 65 11.42 -5.31 2.15
C VAL A 65 12.39 -5.11 3.32
N TRP A 66 12.00 -5.52 4.51
CA TRP A 66 12.77 -5.40 5.73
C TRP A 66 12.54 -6.59 6.65
N GLU A 67 13.33 -6.73 7.69
CA GLU A 67 13.28 -7.84 8.63
C GLU A 67 13.03 -7.32 10.04
N GLY A 68 12.18 -8.00 10.78
CA GLY A 68 11.91 -7.72 12.18
C GLY A 68 11.89 -9.02 13.00
N LYS A 69 12.46 -8.97 14.22
CA LYS A 69 12.41 -10.06 15.18
C LYS A 69 12.05 -9.53 16.55
N VAL A 70 11.31 -10.33 17.28
CA VAL A 70 10.90 -10.03 18.65
C VAL A 70 11.25 -11.17 19.58
N LYS A 71 11.49 -10.83 20.84
CA LYS A 71 11.68 -11.79 21.91
C LYS A 71 10.96 -11.31 23.14
N ILE A 72 10.18 -12.18 23.76
CA ILE A 72 9.53 -11.94 25.07
C ILE A 72 10.32 -12.74 26.10
N ASP A 73 10.62 -12.13 27.23
CA ASP A 73 11.27 -12.75 28.39
C ASP A 73 10.71 -12.22 29.71
N GLU A 74 11.30 -12.61 30.83
CA GLU A 74 10.88 -12.21 32.19
C GLU A 74 11.00 -10.71 32.48
N HIS A 75 11.73 -9.94 31.67
CA HIS A 75 11.93 -8.52 31.79
C HIS A 75 10.99 -7.69 30.89
N GLY A 76 10.34 -8.35 29.92
CA GLY A 76 9.47 -7.69 28.95
C GLY A 76 9.63 -8.27 27.56
N TRP A 77 9.69 -7.39 26.57
CA TRP A 77 9.94 -7.79 25.20
C TRP A 77 10.88 -6.82 24.50
N THR A 78 11.61 -7.36 23.55
CA THR A 78 12.56 -6.63 22.70
C THR A 78 12.18 -6.78 21.25
N ALA A 79 12.42 -5.74 20.46
CA ALA A 79 12.25 -5.73 19.01
C ALA A 79 13.57 -5.34 18.34
N GLU A 80 13.93 -6.06 17.30
CA GLU A 80 15.09 -5.78 16.46
C GLU A 80 14.64 -5.66 15.02
N MET A 81 15.00 -4.56 14.36
CA MET A 81 14.57 -4.24 12.99
C MET A 81 15.79 -4.00 12.10
N ARG A 82 15.83 -4.67 10.96
CA ARG A 82 16.83 -4.46 9.91
C ARG A 82 16.16 -3.90 8.68
N ILE A 83 16.35 -2.61 8.45
CA ILE A 83 15.74 -1.89 7.33
C ILE A 83 16.84 -1.50 6.36
N PRO A 84 16.89 -2.13 5.16
CA PRO A 84 17.87 -1.77 4.14
C PRO A 84 17.68 -0.32 3.67
N TYR A 85 18.76 0.39 3.46
CA TYR A 85 18.70 1.74 2.88
C TYR A 85 18.06 1.80 1.50
N SER A 86 17.98 0.67 0.79
CA SER A 86 17.24 0.56 -0.47
C SER A 86 15.74 0.79 -0.33
N GLN A 87 15.19 0.64 0.88
CA GLN A 87 13.78 0.90 1.15
C GLN A 87 13.50 2.38 1.43
N LEU A 88 14.54 3.15 1.73
CA LEU A 88 14.43 4.56 2.07
C LEU A 88 14.84 5.44 0.87
N ARG A 89 14.18 6.57 0.73
CA ARG A 89 14.53 7.58 -0.27
C ARG A 89 15.21 8.75 0.43
N PHE A 90 16.45 9.04 0.08
CA PHE A 90 17.21 10.14 0.64
C PHE A 90 18.17 10.76 -0.38
N GLN A 91 18.58 12.01 -0.14
CA GLN A 91 19.52 12.70 -1.00
C GLN A 91 20.93 12.19 -0.78
N LYS A 92 21.76 12.22 -1.82
CA LYS A 92 23.19 11.93 -1.69
C LYS A 92 23.90 13.16 -1.10
N LYS A 93 24.39 13.04 0.15
CA LYS A 93 25.15 14.06 0.86
C LYS A 93 26.25 13.37 1.67
N GLU A 94 27.34 14.07 1.97
CA GLU A 94 28.42 13.55 2.83
C GLU A 94 27.94 13.31 4.25
N GLN A 95 27.14 14.21 4.77
CA GLN A 95 26.47 14.09 6.07
C GLN A 95 24.97 14.25 5.86
N LEU A 96 24.21 13.38 6.46
CA LEU A 96 22.77 13.36 6.41
C LEU A 96 22.19 13.67 7.80
N VAL A 97 21.13 14.45 7.80
CA VAL A 97 20.26 14.64 8.96
C VAL A 97 18.91 14.07 8.58
N TRP A 98 18.39 13.16 9.39
CA TRP A 98 17.06 12.60 9.21
C TRP A 98 16.15 13.02 10.35
N GLY A 99 14.88 13.19 10.07
CA GLY A 99 13.88 13.34 11.12
C GLY A 99 13.49 11.96 11.64
N VAL A 100 13.33 11.80 12.97
CA VAL A 100 12.85 10.54 13.56
C VAL A 100 11.89 10.79 14.70
N ASN A 101 10.98 9.83 14.89
CA ASN A 101 10.14 9.70 16.06
C ASN A 101 10.00 8.22 16.42
N PHE A 102 9.76 7.91 17.69
CA PHE A 102 9.50 6.55 18.15
C PHE A 102 8.14 6.50 18.80
N PHE A 103 7.50 5.34 18.72
CA PHE A 103 6.28 5.13 19.44
C PHE A 103 6.25 3.76 20.12
N ARG A 104 5.49 3.68 21.19
CA ARG A 104 5.16 2.46 21.87
C ARG A 104 3.66 2.45 22.20
N ASP A 105 3.00 1.37 21.83
CA ASP A 105 1.62 1.08 22.20
C ASP A 105 1.60 0.02 23.31
N ILE A 106 0.94 0.32 24.42
CA ILE A 106 0.74 -0.57 25.57
C ILE A 106 -0.73 -0.98 25.58
N ALA A 107 -1.02 -2.07 24.88
CA ALA A 107 -2.41 -2.45 24.57
C ALA A 107 -3.26 -2.68 25.81
N ARG A 108 -2.72 -3.29 26.88
CA ARG A 108 -3.42 -3.51 28.16
C ARG A 108 -3.88 -2.22 28.86
N ARG A 109 -3.23 -1.09 28.56
CA ARG A 109 -3.56 0.23 29.11
C ARG A 109 -4.31 1.12 28.15
N ASN A 110 -4.43 0.71 26.88
CA ASN A 110 -4.87 1.58 25.78
C ASN A 110 -4.05 2.90 25.76
N GLU A 111 -2.72 2.77 25.95
CA GLU A 111 -1.79 3.87 26.11
C GLU A 111 -0.81 3.89 24.97
N ARG A 112 -0.67 5.02 24.29
CA ARG A 112 0.27 5.24 23.20
C ARG A 112 1.23 6.36 23.56
N ASN A 113 2.51 6.06 23.53
CA ASN A 113 3.59 6.98 23.86
C ASN A 113 4.41 7.28 22.61
N TYR A 114 4.81 8.53 22.46
CA TYR A 114 5.71 8.99 21.42
C TYR A 114 6.93 9.66 22.03
N LEU A 115 8.10 9.56 21.37
CA LEU A 115 9.27 10.34 21.75
C LEU A 115 8.97 11.83 21.61
N VAL A 116 8.34 12.22 20.51
CA VAL A 116 7.84 13.58 20.29
C VAL A 116 6.32 13.55 20.26
N PHE A 117 5.72 14.15 21.24
CA PHE A 117 4.28 14.22 21.40
C PHE A 117 3.68 15.40 20.62
N THR A 118 2.60 15.15 19.90
CA THR A 118 1.77 16.20 19.30
C THR A 118 0.55 16.44 20.19
N PRO A 119 0.40 17.64 20.77
CA PRO A 119 -0.76 17.95 21.60
C PRO A 119 -2.04 17.98 20.77
N LYS A 120 -3.20 17.67 21.39
CA LYS A 120 -4.50 17.59 20.72
C LYS A 120 -4.93 18.87 20.00
N ASN A 121 -4.45 20.00 20.45
CA ASN A 121 -4.71 21.33 19.87
C ASN A 121 -3.57 21.81 18.93
N GLY A 122 -2.61 20.96 18.67
CA GLY A 122 -1.51 21.23 17.75
C GLY A 122 -1.72 20.49 16.43
N SER A 123 -1.03 20.95 15.40
CA SER A 123 -0.93 20.30 14.10
C SER A 123 0.51 19.91 13.82
N GLY A 124 0.69 19.06 12.82
CA GLY A 124 1.99 18.57 12.38
C GLY A 124 2.46 17.33 13.15
N PHE A 125 2.95 16.39 12.41
CA PHE A 125 3.51 15.14 12.93
C PHE A 125 4.97 14.97 12.45
N VAL A 126 5.21 14.84 11.14
CA VAL A 126 6.55 14.68 10.57
C VAL A 126 7.41 15.94 10.80
N SER A 127 6.79 17.11 10.72
CA SER A 127 7.45 18.41 10.97
C SER A 127 8.02 18.54 12.39
N ARG A 128 7.53 17.72 13.34
CA ARG A 128 7.96 17.70 14.73
C ARG A 128 9.05 16.70 15.06
N PHE A 129 9.42 15.84 14.13
CA PHE A 129 10.43 14.80 14.36
C PHE A 129 11.75 15.43 14.84
N VAL A 130 12.42 14.75 15.77
CA VAL A 130 13.76 15.13 16.22
C VAL A 130 14.81 14.75 15.19
N ASP A 131 15.94 15.44 15.24
CA ASP A 131 17.05 15.21 14.33
C ASP A 131 17.86 13.98 14.72
N LEU A 132 18.00 13.05 13.78
CA LEU A 132 18.97 11.96 13.84
C LEU A 132 20.24 12.40 13.12
N LEU A 133 21.32 12.54 13.87
CA LEU A 133 22.63 12.95 13.40
C LEU A 133 23.58 11.76 13.33
N GLY A 134 24.71 11.93 12.65
CA GLY A 134 25.78 10.94 12.58
C GLY A 134 25.66 9.96 11.42
N ILE A 135 24.70 10.12 10.53
CA ILE A 135 24.59 9.34 9.30
C ILE A 135 25.50 10.00 8.26
N ALA A 136 26.56 9.30 7.84
CA ALA A 136 27.51 9.78 6.88
C ALA A 136 27.99 8.68 5.93
N ASN A 137 28.52 9.08 4.78
CA ASN A 137 29.14 8.19 3.80
C ASN A 137 28.23 7.08 3.26
N ILE A 138 26.91 7.29 3.26
CA ILE A 138 25.98 6.41 2.62
C ILE A 138 25.51 7.00 1.29
N ALA A 139 25.42 6.14 0.28
CA ALA A 139 24.85 6.51 -1.01
C ALA A 139 23.51 5.81 -1.20
N PRO A 140 22.51 6.48 -1.81
CA PRO A 140 21.27 5.81 -2.19
C PRO A 140 21.61 4.61 -3.09
N PRO A 141 21.23 3.39 -2.70
CA PRO A 141 21.48 2.21 -3.52
C PRO A 141 20.58 2.22 -4.76
N ARG A 142 21.00 1.52 -5.79
CA ARG A 142 20.09 1.23 -6.92
C ARG A 142 19.01 0.29 -6.42
N ARG A 143 17.78 0.69 -6.58
CA ARG A 143 16.62 -0.12 -6.24
C ARG A 143 16.10 -0.81 -7.49
N ILE A 144 16.18 -2.13 -7.54
CA ILE A 144 15.56 -2.96 -8.57
C ILE A 144 14.95 -4.14 -7.83
N GLU A 145 13.65 -4.24 -7.87
CA GLU A 145 12.88 -5.35 -7.36
C GLU A 145 12.13 -5.98 -8.52
N ALA A 146 12.10 -7.30 -8.58
CA ALA A 146 11.36 -8.05 -9.58
C ALA A 146 10.66 -9.23 -8.88
N LEU A 147 9.37 -9.33 -9.06
CA LEU A 147 8.51 -10.37 -8.51
C LEU A 147 7.86 -11.14 -9.67
N PRO A 148 8.48 -12.20 -10.19
CA PRO A 148 7.83 -13.08 -11.15
C PRO A 148 6.80 -13.97 -10.45
N TYR A 149 5.70 -14.29 -11.13
CA TYR A 149 4.68 -15.20 -10.64
C TYR A 149 4.11 -16.07 -11.76
N ALA A 150 3.60 -17.23 -11.36
CA ALA A 150 2.82 -18.11 -12.20
C ALA A 150 1.46 -18.35 -11.53
N ILE A 151 0.42 -18.33 -12.32
CA ILE A 151 -0.97 -18.46 -11.87
C ILE A 151 -1.68 -19.54 -12.67
N SER A 152 -2.71 -20.10 -12.07
CA SER A 152 -3.65 -20.97 -12.76
C SER A 152 -5.04 -20.69 -12.21
N LYS A 153 -5.96 -20.29 -13.09
CA LYS A 153 -7.36 -20.04 -12.76
C LYS A 153 -8.21 -21.19 -13.29
N ALA A 154 -8.94 -21.86 -12.40
CA ALA A 154 -9.95 -22.86 -12.76
C ALA A 154 -11.35 -22.27 -12.52
N GLU A 155 -12.16 -22.27 -13.55
CA GLU A 155 -13.54 -21.79 -13.51
C GLU A 155 -14.47 -22.95 -13.82
N TYR A 156 -15.53 -23.12 -13.00
CA TYR A 156 -16.58 -24.10 -13.19
C TYR A 156 -17.91 -23.33 -13.26
N LEU A 157 -18.45 -23.22 -14.46
CA LEU A 157 -19.61 -22.39 -14.74
C LEU A 157 -20.78 -23.24 -15.25
N GLN A 158 -21.97 -22.84 -14.89
CA GLN A 158 -23.15 -23.38 -15.55
C GLN A 158 -23.20 -22.88 -16.99
N HIS A 159 -23.52 -23.76 -17.92
CA HIS A 159 -23.62 -23.45 -19.34
C HIS A 159 -24.89 -23.98 -19.98
N ALA A 160 -25.33 -23.33 -21.04
CA ALA A 160 -26.45 -23.82 -21.84
C ALA A 160 -26.04 -25.08 -22.64
N PRO A 161 -26.97 -25.98 -22.94
CA PRO A 161 -26.67 -27.07 -23.82
C PRO A 161 -26.19 -26.59 -25.19
N ASN A 162 -25.09 -27.17 -25.68
CA ASN A 162 -24.41 -26.79 -26.95
C ASN A 162 -23.84 -25.38 -27.01
N ASP A 163 -23.51 -24.77 -25.88
CA ASP A 163 -22.79 -23.51 -25.84
C ASP A 163 -21.37 -23.69 -26.45
N PRO A 164 -21.04 -23.02 -27.57
CA PRO A 164 -19.75 -23.19 -28.24
C PRO A 164 -18.57 -22.54 -27.49
N PHE A 165 -18.82 -21.67 -26.49
CA PHE A 165 -17.82 -20.93 -25.76
C PHE A 165 -17.54 -21.51 -24.38
N ASN A 166 -18.44 -22.34 -23.84
CA ASN A 166 -18.37 -22.82 -22.48
C ASN A 166 -18.83 -24.27 -22.36
N ASP A 167 -17.92 -25.16 -21.95
CA ASP A 167 -18.19 -26.59 -21.71
C ASP A 167 -18.40 -26.93 -20.21
N GLY A 168 -18.51 -25.90 -19.37
CA GLY A 168 -18.68 -26.03 -17.92
C GLY A 168 -17.38 -25.97 -17.14
N SER A 169 -16.21 -26.02 -17.81
CA SER A 169 -14.91 -25.93 -17.15
C SER A 169 -13.91 -25.16 -18.00
N LYS A 170 -13.15 -24.27 -17.37
CA LYS A 170 -12.10 -23.51 -18.06
C LYS A 170 -10.86 -23.42 -17.16
N LEU A 171 -9.72 -23.85 -17.66
CA LEU A 171 -8.43 -23.70 -17.03
C LEU A 171 -7.61 -22.66 -17.79
N THR A 172 -7.23 -21.59 -17.12
CA THR A 172 -6.47 -20.50 -17.71
C THR A 172 -5.13 -20.36 -16.96
N PRO A 173 -4.03 -20.91 -17.51
CA PRO A 173 -2.71 -20.65 -16.97
C PRO A 173 -2.20 -19.24 -17.36
N GLY A 174 -1.40 -18.63 -16.50
CA GLY A 174 -0.79 -17.34 -16.76
C GLY A 174 0.57 -17.21 -16.11
N VAL A 175 1.41 -16.35 -16.66
CA VAL A 175 2.66 -15.91 -16.06
C VAL A 175 2.72 -14.40 -16.12
N GLY A 176 3.28 -13.78 -15.09
CA GLY A 176 3.42 -12.34 -15.02
C GLY A 176 4.60 -11.94 -14.17
N ALA A 177 4.85 -10.64 -14.10
CA ALA A 177 5.90 -10.10 -13.24
C ALA A 177 5.62 -8.64 -12.88
N ASP A 178 5.94 -8.30 -11.62
CA ASP A 178 5.96 -6.93 -11.13
C ASP A 178 7.40 -6.45 -11.00
N PHE A 179 7.62 -5.19 -11.32
CA PHE A 179 8.92 -4.54 -11.26
C PHE A 179 8.81 -3.23 -10.51
N LYS A 180 9.79 -2.97 -9.64
CA LYS A 180 9.95 -1.68 -8.98
C LYS A 180 11.39 -1.22 -9.17
N ILE A 181 11.58 -0.12 -9.89
CA ILE A 181 12.89 0.36 -10.33
C ILE A 181 13.08 1.80 -9.87
N GLY A 182 14.10 2.04 -9.04
CA GLY A 182 14.52 3.38 -8.66
C GLY A 182 15.25 4.07 -9.81
N LEU A 183 14.71 5.18 -10.28
CA LEU A 183 15.31 6.04 -11.30
C LEU A 183 15.98 7.24 -10.64
N GLY A 184 17.28 7.12 -10.39
CA GLY A 184 18.00 8.09 -9.56
C GLY A 184 17.57 8.01 -8.09
N ASN A 185 17.62 9.16 -7.39
CA ASN A 185 17.34 9.22 -5.96
C ASN A 185 15.86 9.54 -5.65
N ASN A 186 15.13 10.05 -6.63
CA ASN A 186 13.87 10.74 -6.40
C ASN A 186 12.67 10.08 -7.08
N LEU A 187 12.89 9.26 -8.10
CA LEU A 187 11.82 8.67 -8.90
C LEU A 187 11.79 7.15 -8.73
N THR A 188 10.61 6.60 -8.79
CA THR A 188 10.37 5.14 -8.84
C THR A 188 9.46 4.83 -10.02
N LEU A 189 9.87 3.88 -10.82
CA LEU A 189 9.04 3.26 -11.84
C LEU A 189 8.51 1.94 -11.27
N ASP A 190 7.20 1.85 -11.10
CA ASP A 190 6.50 0.61 -10.85
C ASP A 190 5.89 0.14 -12.17
N ALA A 191 6.10 -1.10 -12.53
CA ALA A 191 5.58 -1.68 -13.77
C ALA A 191 5.08 -3.10 -13.51
N THR A 192 4.04 -3.50 -14.21
CA THR A 192 3.52 -4.86 -14.18
C THR A 192 3.27 -5.36 -15.59
N VAL A 193 3.55 -6.63 -15.81
CA VAL A 193 3.28 -7.32 -17.06
C VAL A 193 2.38 -8.51 -16.77
N ASN A 194 1.28 -8.59 -17.50
CA ASN A 194 0.24 -9.60 -17.32
C ASN A 194 -0.19 -9.77 -15.85
N PRO A 195 -0.65 -8.67 -15.20
CA PRO A 195 -0.96 -8.68 -13.78
C PRO A 195 -2.11 -9.64 -13.46
N ASP A 196 -1.92 -10.42 -12.40
CA ASP A 196 -3.00 -11.23 -11.84
C ASP A 196 -3.70 -10.47 -10.72
N PHE A 197 -4.99 -10.27 -10.90
CA PHE A 197 -5.87 -9.73 -9.86
C PHE A 197 -6.87 -10.77 -9.34
N GLY A 198 -6.63 -12.05 -9.60
CA GLY A 198 -7.50 -13.16 -9.19
C GLY A 198 -7.62 -13.35 -7.68
N GLN A 199 -6.69 -12.81 -6.91
CA GLN A 199 -6.76 -12.82 -5.43
C GLN A 199 -7.58 -11.68 -4.85
N VAL A 200 -8.03 -10.75 -5.68
CA VAL A 200 -8.86 -9.63 -5.24
C VAL A 200 -10.26 -10.12 -4.96
N GLU A 201 -10.77 -9.84 -3.77
CA GLU A 201 -12.15 -10.14 -3.40
C GLU A 201 -13.13 -9.56 -4.42
N VAL A 202 -14.13 -10.35 -4.78
CA VAL A 202 -15.19 -9.91 -5.68
C VAL A 202 -15.95 -8.75 -5.03
N ASP A 203 -16.24 -7.71 -5.80
CA ASP A 203 -17.06 -6.61 -5.31
C ASP A 203 -18.47 -7.11 -4.95
N PRO A 204 -19.10 -6.54 -3.93
CA PRO A 204 -20.46 -6.91 -3.57
C PRO A 204 -21.40 -6.67 -4.75
N ALA A 205 -22.33 -7.58 -4.97
CA ALA A 205 -23.35 -7.42 -5.99
C ALA A 205 -24.24 -6.21 -5.65
N VAL A 206 -24.20 -5.19 -6.50
CA VAL A 206 -25.01 -3.97 -6.35
C VAL A 206 -25.96 -3.86 -7.56
N VAL A 207 -27.25 -3.76 -7.28
CA VAL A 207 -28.22 -3.41 -8.31
C VAL A 207 -28.24 -1.88 -8.41
N ASN A 208 -27.54 -1.34 -9.41
CA ASN A 208 -27.56 0.10 -9.67
C ASN A 208 -28.75 0.46 -10.58
N LEU A 209 -29.74 1.11 -10.01
CA LEU A 209 -30.93 1.61 -10.72
C LEU A 209 -30.80 3.10 -11.11
N SER A 210 -29.63 3.68 -10.94
CA SER A 210 -29.36 5.09 -11.24
C SER A 210 -28.45 5.23 -12.46
N ASP A 211 -28.44 6.42 -13.05
CA ASP A 211 -27.53 6.80 -14.15
C ASP A 211 -26.11 7.10 -13.65
N VAL A 212 -25.83 6.96 -12.36
CA VAL A 212 -24.55 7.26 -11.74
C VAL A 212 -23.72 6.00 -11.62
N GLU A 213 -22.46 6.06 -12.04
CA GLU A 213 -21.50 4.95 -11.87
C GLU A 213 -21.33 4.59 -10.39
N THR A 214 -21.41 3.31 -10.07
CA THR A 214 -21.11 2.81 -8.72
C THR A 214 -19.60 2.78 -8.52
N PHE A 215 -19.12 3.43 -7.48
CA PHE A 215 -17.69 3.47 -7.14
C PHE A 215 -17.36 2.41 -6.10
N PHE A 216 -16.41 1.54 -6.42
CA PHE A 216 -15.86 0.55 -5.51
C PHE A 216 -14.45 0.94 -5.10
N GLN A 217 -14.07 0.58 -3.89
CA GLN A 217 -12.69 0.76 -3.43
C GLN A 217 -11.74 -0.07 -4.31
N GLU A 218 -10.59 0.51 -4.66
CA GLU A 218 -9.52 -0.23 -5.35
C GLU A 218 -8.93 -1.28 -4.39
N LYS A 219 -8.76 -2.49 -4.89
CA LYS A 219 -8.24 -3.64 -4.12
C LYS A 219 -7.00 -4.26 -4.78
N ARG A 220 -6.67 -3.83 -6.00
CA ARG A 220 -5.55 -4.40 -6.76
C ARG A 220 -4.24 -3.74 -6.32
N PRO A 221 -3.25 -4.50 -5.81
CA PRO A 221 -2.04 -3.96 -5.18
C PRO A 221 -1.32 -2.89 -6.03
N PHE A 222 -1.14 -3.15 -7.31
CA PHE A 222 -0.50 -2.19 -8.22
C PHE A 222 -1.17 -0.80 -8.24
N PHE A 223 -2.49 -0.75 -8.13
CA PHE A 223 -3.24 0.51 -8.17
C PHE A 223 -3.47 1.13 -6.79
N ILE A 224 -3.32 0.35 -5.71
CA ILE A 224 -3.44 0.84 -4.34
C ILE A 224 -2.16 1.57 -3.95
N GLU A 225 -0.99 0.96 -4.17
CA GLU A 225 0.28 1.52 -3.77
C GLU A 225 0.49 2.92 -4.38
N GLY A 226 0.73 3.92 -3.53
CA GLY A 226 0.93 5.31 -3.94
C GLY A 226 -0.30 5.98 -4.57
N ALA A 227 -1.50 5.45 -4.34
CA ALA A 227 -2.74 6.00 -4.89
C ALA A 227 -3.04 7.43 -4.42
N ASN A 228 -2.47 7.83 -3.28
CA ASN A 228 -2.53 9.18 -2.76
C ASN A 228 -1.91 10.22 -3.72
N ILE A 229 -0.88 9.84 -4.50
CA ILE A 229 -0.24 10.70 -5.50
C ILE A 229 -1.20 11.02 -6.66
N PHE A 230 -2.08 10.07 -6.98
CA PHE A 230 -3.10 10.23 -8.03
C PHE A 230 -4.40 10.86 -7.52
N SER A 231 -4.47 11.19 -6.22
CA SER A 231 -5.59 11.91 -5.62
C SER A 231 -5.39 13.40 -5.78
N PHE A 232 -6.01 13.99 -6.81
CA PHE A 232 -5.88 15.40 -7.13
C PHE A 232 -7.24 16.01 -7.50
N GLY A 233 -7.31 17.33 -7.48
CA GLY A 233 -8.54 18.08 -7.69
C GLY A 233 -9.29 18.38 -6.39
N GLN A 234 -10.40 19.06 -6.47
CA GLN A 234 -11.24 19.38 -5.32
C GLN A 234 -11.95 18.11 -4.84
N GLY A 235 -11.61 17.64 -3.65
CA GLY A 235 -12.10 16.38 -3.09
C GLY A 235 -11.29 15.15 -3.49
N GLY A 236 -10.21 15.34 -4.27
CA GLY A 236 -9.32 14.27 -4.71
C GLY A 236 -9.82 13.48 -5.91
N ALA A 237 -8.96 12.68 -6.51
CA ALA A 237 -9.31 11.78 -7.60
C ALA A 237 -10.14 10.56 -7.15
N ARG A 238 -10.26 10.35 -5.86
CA ARG A 238 -11.11 9.34 -5.22
C ARG A 238 -12.20 10.03 -4.44
N SER A 239 -13.41 10.10 -5.00
CA SER A 239 -14.57 10.51 -4.24
C SER A 239 -15.09 9.36 -3.40
N ASN A 240 -14.98 9.46 -2.08
CA ASN A 240 -15.54 8.48 -1.14
C ASN A 240 -17.04 8.69 -0.89
N TRP A 241 -17.66 9.66 -1.55
CA TRP A 241 -19.04 10.08 -1.27
C TRP A 241 -20.10 9.36 -2.10
N GLY A 242 -19.73 8.33 -2.84
CA GLY A 242 -20.67 7.53 -3.63
C GLY A 242 -21.22 8.18 -4.92
N PHE A 243 -21.13 9.49 -5.06
CA PHE A 243 -21.48 10.24 -6.28
C PHE A 243 -20.66 11.52 -6.40
N ASN A 244 -20.38 11.94 -7.62
CA ASN A 244 -19.48 13.06 -7.97
C ASN A 244 -20.18 14.42 -8.12
N TRP A 245 -21.16 14.72 -7.34
CA TRP A 245 -21.82 16.02 -7.38
C TRP A 245 -20.90 17.10 -6.78
N GLY A 246 -20.23 17.85 -7.61
CA GLY A 246 -19.34 18.93 -7.23
C GLY A 246 -17.87 18.55 -7.02
N ASN A 247 -17.51 17.28 -7.01
CA ASN A 247 -16.15 16.81 -6.86
C ASN A 247 -15.81 15.76 -7.92
N PRO A 248 -15.43 16.16 -9.15
CA PRO A 248 -15.15 15.22 -10.22
C PRO A 248 -13.96 14.33 -9.86
N SER A 249 -14.14 13.03 -10.04
CA SER A 249 -13.03 12.07 -9.98
C SER A 249 -12.33 12.03 -11.33
N PHE A 250 -11.13 12.57 -11.41
CA PHE A 250 -10.35 12.61 -12.65
C PHE A 250 -9.71 11.28 -12.97
N PHE A 251 -9.35 10.50 -11.94
CA PHE A 251 -8.76 9.19 -12.10
C PHE A 251 -9.50 8.15 -11.24
N TYR A 252 -10.00 7.11 -11.90
CA TYR A 252 -10.62 5.97 -11.24
C TYR A 252 -10.06 4.67 -11.84
N SER A 253 -9.12 4.07 -11.13
CA SER A 253 -8.34 2.90 -11.58
C SER A 253 -9.20 1.68 -11.90
N ARG A 254 -10.36 1.53 -11.24
CA ARG A 254 -11.28 0.40 -11.45
C ARG A 254 -11.90 0.34 -12.85
N ARG A 255 -11.82 1.43 -13.63
CA ARG A 255 -12.20 1.42 -15.04
C ARG A 255 -11.22 0.65 -15.92
N ILE A 256 -9.97 0.48 -15.46
CA ILE A 256 -8.95 -0.30 -16.16
C ILE A 256 -9.23 -1.78 -15.90
N GLY A 257 -9.44 -2.56 -16.94
CA GLY A 257 -9.75 -3.99 -16.85
C GLY A 257 -11.20 -4.32 -16.51
N ARG A 258 -12.13 -3.35 -16.54
CA ARG A 258 -13.56 -3.60 -16.30
C ARG A 258 -14.19 -4.49 -17.40
N THR A 259 -15.34 -5.04 -17.10
CA THR A 259 -16.19 -5.78 -18.05
C THR A 259 -16.44 -4.96 -19.32
N PRO A 260 -16.39 -5.56 -20.50
CA PRO A 260 -16.76 -4.88 -21.76
C PRO A 260 -18.15 -4.26 -21.68
N GLN A 261 -18.30 -3.07 -22.26
CA GLN A 261 -19.54 -2.28 -22.23
C GLN A 261 -20.41 -2.54 -23.49
N GLY A 262 -20.21 -3.63 -24.18
CA GLY A 262 -20.96 -3.98 -25.37
C GLY A 262 -22.15 -4.90 -25.06
N SER A 263 -23.07 -4.99 -26.00
CA SER A 263 -24.13 -6.02 -26.03
C SER A 263 -24.16 -6.65 -27.41
N ALA A 264 -24.57 -7.93 -27.48
CA ALA A 264 -24.75 -8.68 -28.72
C ALA A 264 -26.23 -9.09 -28.87
N PRO A 265 -27.12 -8.14 -29.20
CA PRO A 265 -28.55 -8.46 -29.32
C PRO A 265 -28.79 -9.41 -30.48
N GLY A 266 -29.61 -10.45 -30.26
CA GLY A 266 -29.95 -11.44 -31.26
C GLY A 266 -28.94 -12.56 -31.48
N ALA A 267 -27.88 -12.64 -30.65
CA ALA A 267 -26.95 -13.75 -30.66
C ALA A 267 -27.53 -14.91 -29.82
N ASP A 268 -27.42 -16.16 -30.33
CA ASP A 268 -27.84 -17.36 -29.60
C ASP A 268 -26.91 -17.65 -28.40
N TYR A 269 -25.64 -17.36 -28.54
CA TYR A 269 -24.60 -17.49 -27.50
C TYR A 269 -23.67 -16.29 -27.46
N VAL A 270 -23.23 -15.91 -26.28
CA VAL A 270 -22.34 -14.77 -26.08
C VAL A 270 -21.24 -15.16 -25.08
N ASP A 271 -19.98 -15.02 -25.49
CA ASP A 271 -18.84 -15.04 -24.56
C ASP A 271 -18.60 -13.61 -24.02
N SER A 272 -19.02 -13.39 -22.77
CA SER A 272 -18.87 -12.10 -22.11
C SER A 272 -17.93 -12.24 -20.94
N PRO A 273 -16.64 -11.85 -21.08
CA PRO A 273 -15.68 -11.97 -19.99
C PRO A 273 -16.03 -11.00 -18.85
N LEU A 274 -15.76 -11.43 -17.62
CA LEU A 274 -15.98 -10.64 -16.40
C LEU A 274 -15.09 -9.42 -16.30
N GLY A 275 -14.05 -9.34 -17.14
CA GLY A 275 -13.13 -8.21 -17.22
C GLY A 275 -12.28 -8.28 -18.48
N THR A 276 -11.77 -7.13 -18.92
CA THR A 276 -10.80 -7.05 -20.01
C THR A 276 -9.40 -7.34 -19.48
N THR A 277 -8.60 -8.08 -20.27
CA THR A 277 -7.22 -8.41 -19.90
C THR A 277 -6.36 -7.16 -19.87
N ILE A 278 -5.63 -6.96 -18.78
CA ILE A 278 -4.60 -5.94 -18.66
C ILE A 278 -3.27 -6.57 -19.05
N LEU A 279 -2.74 -6.21 -20.22
CA LEU A 279 -1.47 -6.75 -20.71
C LEU A 279 -0.28 -6.22 -19.91
N GLY A 280 -0.39 -4.99 -19.44
CA GLY A 280 0.63 -4.34 -18.61
C GLY A 280 0.19 -2.96 -18.16
N ALA A 281 0.85 -2.48 -17.11
CA ALA A 281 0.67 -1.13 -16.61
C ALA A 281 2.00 -0.62 -16.08
N ALA A 282 2.17 0.71 -16.06
CA ALA A 282 3.33 1.35 -15.46
C ALA A 282 2.92 2.67 -14.81
N LYS A 283 3.54 3.00 -13.68
CA LYS A 283 3.42 4.30 -13.03
C LYS A 283 4.80 4.82 -12.64
N LEU A 284 5.02 6.10 -12.86
CA LEU A 284 6.22 6.80 -12.45
C LEU A 284 5.85 7.76 -11.33
N THR A 285 6.49 7.61 -10.19
CA THR A 285 6.20 8.42 -9.01
C THR A 285 7.48 8.94 -8.40
N GLY A 286 7.40 10.08 -7.69
CA GLY A 286 8.54 10.60 -6.97
C GLY A 286 8.47 12.08 -6.66
N LYS A 287 9.62 12.68 -6.37
CA LYS A 287 9.75 14.11 -6.08
C LYS A 287 10.65 14.80 -7.09
N ILE A 288 10.18 15.90 -7.64
CA ILE A 288 10.94 16.77 -8.56
C ILE A 288 11.18 18.11 -7.87
N ALA A 289 12.37 18.69 -8.06
CA ALA A 289 12.73 20.02 -7.57
C ALA A 289 12.45 20.25 -6.08
N ASN A 290 12.77 19.27 -5.24
CA ASN A 290 12.70 19.29 -3.76
C ASN A 290 11.29 19.41 -3.14
N SER A 291 10.24 19.62 -3.89
CA SER A 291 8.91 19.90 -3.31
C SER A 291 7.71 19.34 -4.07
N TRP A 292 7.86 19.02 -5.34
CA TRP A 292 6.74 18.55 -6.16
C TRP A 292 6.66 17.02 -6.17
N ASN A 293 5.54 16.49 -5.72
CA ASN A 293 5.21 15.09 -5.96
C ASN A 293 4.77 14.92 -7.42
N PHE A 294 5.32 13.90 -8.06
CA PHE A 294 5.05 13.55 -9.46
C PHE A 294 4.58 12.10 -9.56
#